data_430b44a32950a67d90a6966cd79c3e0a
#
_entry.id   430b44a32950a67d90a6966cd79c3e0a
#
_cell.length_a   1.000
_cell.length_b   1.000
_cell.length_c   1.000
_cell.angle_alpha   90.00
_cell.angle_beta   90.00
_cell.angle_gamma   90.00
#
_symmetry.space_group_name_H-M   'P 1'
#
loop_
_entity.id
_entity.type
_entity.pdbx_description
1 polymer ?
#
loop_
_entity_poly.entity_id
_entity_poly.type
_entity_poly.pdbx_seq_one_letter_code
_entity_poly.pdbx_strand_id
1 'polypeptide(L)'
;MEFIKLTYNDLPFLNEVRNECAVEYLHNSDTHTLEQTQEWFNKTNPEFWVIWENGERVGYFRTSEWSFENKNCYVGADIHKNCRGRGLGYEAYIKFLPFLFNKFELHKISLEVLSTNKRAISLYENVGFIVEGIKRDEVWKNGVWVDSIIMSILEDELK
;
A
#
# COMPACT_ATOMS: atom_id res chain seq x y z
N MET A 1 -3.35 17.02 -3.23
CA MET A 1 -3.14 15.74 -2.51
C MET A 1 -1.98 15.90 -1.55
N GLU A 2 -2.15 15.52 -0.31
CA GLU A 2 -1.17 15.63 0.77
C GLU A 2 -0.97 14.26 1.43
N PHE A 3 0.22 14.03 1.98
CA PHE A 3 0.58 12.80 2.68
C PHE A 3 1.00 13.14 4.11
N ILE A 4 0.16 12.80 5.06
CA ILE A 4 0.35 13.13 6.47
C ILE A 4 0.62 11.83 7.23
N LYS A 5 1.70 11.80 8.02
CA LYS A 5 2.02 10.61 8.82
C LYS A 5 0.83 10.19 9.68
N LEU A 6 0.53 8.90 9.68
CA LEU A 6 -0.56 8.31 10.44
C LEU A 6 -0.42 8.62 11.93
N THR A 7 -1.50 9.10 12.53
CA THR A 7 -1.60 9.35 13.96
C THR A 7 -2.66 8.44 14.60
N TYR A 8 -2.70 8.40 15.92
CA TYR A 8 -3.71 7.65 16.67
C TYR A 8 -5.14 8.05 16.28
N ASN A 9 -5.38 9.33 15.97
CA ASN A 9 -6.69 9.85 15.57
C ASN A 9 -7.17 9.35 14.19
N ASP A 10 -6.26 8.81 13.38
CA ASP A 10 -6.57 8.28 12.05
C ASP A 10 -6.95 6.78 12.08
N LEU A 11 -6.77 6.10 13.21
CA LEU A 11 -6.98 4.67 13.34
C LEU A 11 -8.41 4.20 13.03
N PRO A 12 -9.49 4.93 13.38
CA PRO A 12 -10.84 4.54 12.95
C PRO A 12 -10.97 4.49 11.42
N PHE A 13 -10.42 5.48 10.71
CA PHE A 13 -10.40 5.51 9.24
C PHE A 13 -9.54 4.39 8.66
N LEU A 14 -8.33 4.19 9.18
CA LEU A 14 -7.45 3.12 8.75
C LEU A 14 -8.10 1.74 8.93
N ASN A 15 -8.71 1.49 10.09
CA ASN A 15 -9.39 0.24 10.40
C ASN A 15 -10.54 -0.03 9.42
N GLU A 16 -11.38 0.98 9.14
CA GLU A 16 -12.46 0.88 8.16
C GLU A 16 -11.94 0.49 6.78
N VAL A 17 -11.01 1.26 6.23
CA VAL A 17 -10.48 1.05 4.88
C VAL A 17 -9.75 -0.29 4.76
N ARG A 18 -8.95 -0.66 5.76
CA ARG A 18 -8.27 -1.95 5.78
C ARG A 18 -9.24 -3.12 5.74
N ASN A 19 -10.26 -3.08 6.58
CA ASN A 19 -11.26 -4.17 6.64
C ASN A 19 -12.06 -4.28 5.34
N GLU A 20 -12.36 -3.16 4.67
CA GLU A 20 -12.97 -3.16 3.34
C GLU A 20 -12.10 -3.83 2.28
N CYS A 21 -10.78 -3.66 2.37
CA CYS A 21 -9.84 -4.22 1.40
C CYS A 21 -9.44 -5.67 1.71
N ALA A 22 -9.54 -6.10 2.97
CA ALA A 22 -8.94 -7.35 3.44
C ALA A 22 -9.42 -8.59 2.68
N VAL A 23 -10.73 -8.72 2.48
CA VAL A 23 -11.31 -9.94 1.89
C VAL A 23 -10.91 -10.12 0.44
N GLU A 24 -10.85 -9.04 -0.34
CA GLU A 24 -10.68 -9.11 -1.79
C GLU A 24 -9.25 -8.82 -2.24
N TYR A 25 -8.60 -7.84 -1.64
CA TYR A 25 -7.36 -7.26 -2.19
C TYR A 25 -6.10 -7.55 -1.37
N LEU A 26 -6.22 -7.78 -0.07
CA LEU A 26 -5.06 -8.00 0.78
C LEU A 26 -4.66 -9.48 0.84
N HIS A 27 -3.38 -9.76 1.08
CA HIS A 27 -2.87 -11.11 1.31
C HIS A 27 -3.49 -11.73 2.55
N ASN A 28 -3.61 -10.97 3.63
CA ASN A 28 -4.33 -11.37 4.83
C ASN A 28 -5.79 -10.92 4.76
N SER A 29 -6.71 -11.87 4.78
CA SER A 29 -8.17 -11.63 4.73
C SER A 29 -8.81 -11.32 6.09
N ASP A 30 -8.05 -11.39 7.18
CA ASP A 30 -8.57 -11.13 8.52
C ASP A 30 -9.02 -9.67 8.68
N THR A 31 -10.17 -9.49 9.30
CA THR A 31 -10.62 -8.18 9.75
C THR A 31 -10.22 -7.95 11.20
N HIS A 32 -10.06 -6.70 11.58
CA HIS A 32 -9.65 -6.30 12.92
C HIS A 32 -10.64 -5.34 13.55
N THR A 33 -10.82 -5.46 14.87
CA THR A 33 -11.53 -4.44 15.66
C THR A 33 -10.66 -3.18 15.76
N LEU A 34 -11.30 -2.07 16.12
CA LEU A 34 -10.55 -0.83 16.37
C LEU A 34 -9.54 -1.00 17.50
N GLU A 35 -9.89 -1.71 18.57
CA GLU A 35 -8.98 -2.00 19.69
C GLU A 35 -7.74 -2.78 19.25
N GLN A 36 -7.90 -3.82 18.42
CA GLN A 36 -6.78 -4.58 17.86
C GLN A 36 -5.88 -3.68 16.99
N THR A 37 -6.47 -2.77 16.22
CA THR A 37 -5.73 -1.80 15.40
C THR A 37 -4.97 -0.80 16.27
N GLN A 38 -5.55 -0.34 17.38
CA GLN A 38 -4.91 0.54 18.36
C GLN A 38 -3.73 -0.15 19.07
N GLU A 39 -3.91 -1.40 19.49
CA GLU A 39 -2.83 -2.21 20.08
C GLU A 39 -1.66 -2.41 19.10
N TRP A 40 -1.97 -2.75 17.85
CA TRP A 40 -0.98 -2.88 16.80
C TRP A 40 -0.20 -1.57 16.60
N PHE A 41 -0.89 -0.44 16.49
CA PHE A 41 -0.27 0.87 16.31
C PHE A 41 0.69 1.21 17.46
N ASN A 42 0.27 0.98 18.70
CA ASN A 42 1.10 1.25 19.88
C ASN A 42 2.35 0.35 19.94
N LYS A 43 2.24 -0.91 19.49
CA LYS A 43 3.36 -1.86 19.49
C LYS A 43 4.35 -1.62 18.36
N THR A 44 3.88 -1.23 17.17
CA THR A 44 4.68 -1.23 15.94
C THR A 44 5.19 0.15 15.56
N ASN A 45 4.51 1.22 15.99
CA ASN A 45 4.78 2.60 15.55
C ASN A 45 5.03 2.68 14.03
N PRO A 46 4.04 2.31 13.21
CA PRO A 46 4.23 2.08 11.78
C PRO A 46 4.52 3.36 11.01
N GLU A 47 5.34 3.25 9.99
CA GLU A 47 5.61 4.33 9.03
C GLU A 47 4.52 4.32 7.95
N PHE A 48 3.30 4.71 8.32
CA PHE A 48 2.13 4.80 7.42
C PHE A 48 1.75 6.26 7.18
N TRP A 49 1.12 6.53 6.02
CA TRP A 49 0.82 7.88 5.56
C TRP A 49 -0.63 7.97 5.09
N VAL A 50 -1.42 8.83 5.72
CA VAL A 50 -2.79 9.11 5.29
C VAL A 50 -2.77 9.99 4.05
N ILE A 51 -3.56 9.62 3.06
CA ILE A 51 -3.74 10.35 1.82
C ILE A 51 -4.92 11.31 1.99
N TRP A 52 -4.64 12.60 1.87
CA TRP A 52 -5.64 13.67 1.94
C TRP A 52 -5.84 14.30 0.57
N GLU A 53 -7.08 14.51 0.19
CA GLU A 53 -7.47 15.21 -1.04
C GLU A 53 -8.64 16.13 -0.75
N ASN A 54 -8.48 17.42 -1.05
CA ASN A 54 -9.51 18.45 -0.80
C ASN A 54 -10.07 18.47 0.64
N GLY A 55 -9.21 18.25 1.62
CA GLY A 55 -9.59 18.23 3.05
C GLY A 55 -10.24 16.93 3.54
N GLU A 56 -10.31 15.90 2.69
CA GLU A 56 -10.88 14.60 3.04
C GLU A 56 -9.81 13.50 3.02
N ARG A 57 -9.93 12.51 3.92
CA ARG A 57 -9.12 11.29 3.89
C ARG A 57 -9.64 10.38 2.79
N VAL A 58 -8.78 10.02 1.83
CA VAL A 58 -9.17 9.15 0.70
C VAL A 58 -8.56 7.76 0.76
N GLY A 59 -7.55 7.56 1.59
CA GLY A 59 -6.85 6.30 1.75
C GLY A 59 -5.59 6.44 2.60
N TYR A 60 -4.73 5.45 2.54
CA TYR A 60 -3.42 5.51 3.19
C TYR A 60 -2.39 4.67 2.44
N PHE A 61 -1.12 5.04 2.60
CA PHE A 61 0.03 4.22 2.22
C PHE A 61 0.53 3.44 3.44
N ARG A 62 0.86 2.18 3.20
CA ARG A 62 1.62 1.31 4.12
C ARG A 62 3.06 1.24 3.65
N THR A 63 4.00 1.37 4.55
CA THR A 63 5.40 1.06 4.27
C THR A 63 5.88 0.00 5.25
N SER A 64 6.70 -0.93 4.77
CA SER A 64 7.18 -2.07 5.56
C SER A 64 8.50 -2.60 5.03
N GLU A 65 9.06 -3.59 5.72
CA GLU A 65 10.28 -4.31 5.33
C GLU A 65 11.43 -3.37 4.95
N TRP A 66 11.65 -2.37 5.79
CA TRP A 66 12.69 -1.38 5.60
C TRP A 66 14.09 -2.00 5.72
N SER A 67 14.94 -1.76 4.71
CA SER A 67 16.37 -2.00 4.77
C SER A 67 17.11 -0.70 4.46
N PHE A 68 17.54 -0.01 5.50
CA PHE A 68 18.30 1.25 5.32
C PHE A 68 19.69 1.02 4.73
N GLU A 69 20.31 -0.11 5.01
CA GLU A 69 21.57 -0.52 4.40
C GLU A 69 21.44 -0.71 2.88
N ASN A 70 20.40 -1.39 2.44
CA ASN A 70 20.11 -1.65 1.02
C ASN A 70 19.24 -0.56 0.39
N LYS A 71 18.87 0.49 1.13
CA LYS A 71 18.07 1.62 0.68
C LYS A 71 16.77 1.19 -0.02
N ASN A 72 16.01 0.30 0.61
CA ASN A 72 14.74 -0.16 0.06
C ASN A 72 13.66 -0.34 1.12
N CYS A 73 12.41 -0.38 0.65
CA CYS A 73 11.25 -0.76 1.44
C CYS A 73 10.14 -1.35 0.55
N TYR A 74 9.13 -1.91 1.19
CA TYR A 74 7.88 -2.26 0.53
C TYR A 74 6.84 -1.18 0.74
N VAL A 75 5.99 -0.96 -0.29
CA VAL A 75 4.88 -0.01 -0.25
C VAL A 75 3.57 -0.70 -0.66
N GLY A 76 2.48 -0.29 -0.07
CA GLY A 76 1.13 -0.65 -0.50
C GLY A 76 0.18 0.50 -0.21
N ALA A 77 -0.89 0.62 -0.96
CA ALA A 77 -1.92 1.63 -0.74
C ALA A 77 -3.30 1.01 -0.70
N ASP A 78 -4.12 1.50 0.21
CA ASP A 78 -5.53 1.15 0.30
C ASP A 78 -6.36 2.42 0.15
N ILE A 79 -7.27 2.42 -0.83
CA ILE A 79 -8.17 3.55 -1.12
C ILE A 79 -9.57 3.21 -0.62
N HIS A 80 -10.15 4.14 0.15
CA HIS A 80 -11.52 4.02 0.64
C HIS A 80 -12.52 3.77 -0.51
N LYS A 81 -13.48 2.88 -0.31
CA LYS A 81 -14.43 2.43 -1.36
C LYS A 81 -15.12 3.58 -2.09
N ASN A 82 -15.52 4.63 -1.37
CA ASN A 82 -16.20 5.79 -1.94
C ASN A 82 -15.28 6.69 -2.81
N CYS A 83 -13.97 6.46 -2.75
CA CYS A 83 -12.95 7.21 -3.48
C CYS A 83 -12.37 6.43 -4.66
N ARG A 84 -12.73 5.16 -4.82
CA ARG A 84 -12.25 4.32 -5.92
C ARG A 84 -12.87 4.72 -7.26
N GLY A 85 -12.20 4.38 -8.36
CA GLY A 85 -12.68 4.68 -9.72
C GLY A 85 -12.45 6.11 -10.19
N ARG A 86 -11.81 6.96 -9.39
CA ARG A 86 -11.58 8.40 -9.66
C ARG A 86 -10.14 8.71 -10.08
N GLY A 87 -9.31 7.70 -10.34
CA GLY A 87 -7.88 7.90 -10.66
C GLY A 87 -6.98 8.22 -9.47
N LEU A 88 -7.53 8.39 -8.27
CA LEU A 88 -6.79 8.86 -7.08
C LEU A 88 -5.63 7.93 -6.69
N GLY A 89 -5.76 6.62 -6.91
CA GLY A 89 -4.68 5.68 -6.63
C GLY A 89 -3.44 5.95 -7.49
N TYR A 90 -3.63 6.16 -8.79
CA TYR A 90 -2.53 6.50 -9.71
C TYR A 90 -1.89 7.83 -9.32
N GLU A 91 -2.69 8.87 -9.12
CA GLU A 91 -2.20 10.19 -8.72
C GLU A 91 -1.43 10.14 -7.40
N ALA A 92 -1.92 9.36 -6.42
CA ALA A 92 -1.27 9.17 -5.14
C ALA A 92 0.13 8.56 -5.32
N TYR A 93 0.26 7.48 -6.10
CA TYR A 93 1.57 6.85 -6.34
C TYR A 93 2.55 7.79 -7.03
N ILE A 94 2.14 8.50 -8.10
CA ILE A 94 2.99 9.45 -8.84
C ILE A 94 3.55 10.55 -7.92
N LYS A 95 2.77 10.98 -6.92
CA LYS A 95 3.20 12.01 -5.95
C LYS A 95 3.95 11.45 -4.75
N PHE A 96 3.56 10.28 -4.27
CA PHE A 96 4.13 9.69 -3.05
C PHE A 96 5.49 9.04 -3.28
N LEU A 97 5.72 8.37 -4.41
CA LEU A 97 7.01 7.73 -4.67
C LEU A 97 8.19 8.70 -4.65
N PRO A 98 8.15 9.85 -5.37
CA PRO A 98 9.22 10.84 -5.28
C PRO A 98 9.44 11.36 -3.85
N PHE A 99 8.36 11.58 -3.11
CA PHE A 99 8.43 11.96 -1.71
C PHE A 99 9.17 10.89 -0.87
N LEU A 100 8.82 9.62 -1.05
CA LEU A 100 9.39 8.51 -0.28
C LEU A 100 10.87 8.30 -0.63
N PHE A 101 11.23 8.29 -1.93
CA PHE A 101 12.61 8.20 -2.39
C PHE A 101 13.48 9.30 -1.81
N ASN A 102 13.05 10.56 -1.93
CA ASN A 102 13.81 11.71 -1.45
C ASN A 102 13.93 11.76 0.08
N LYS A 103 12.82 11.51 0.80
CA LYS A 103 12.79 11.61 2.25
C LYS A 103 13.71 10.61 2.94
N PHE A 104 13.80 9.39 2.41
CA PHE A 104 14.52 8.29 3.03
C PHE A 104 15.77 7.85 2.23
N GLU A 105 16.14 8.60 1.19
CA GLU A 105 17.29 8.31 0.32
C GLU A 105 17.27 6.87 -0.21
N LEU A 106 16.09 6.40 -0.63
CA LEU A 106 15.91 5.05 -1.13
C LEU A 106 16.49 4.89 -2.54
N HIS A 107 16.85 3.65 -2.87
CA HIS A 107 17.25 3.24 -4.22
C HIS A 107 16.14 2.44 -4.91
N LYS A 108 15.36 1.68 -4.13
CA LYS A 108 14.34 0.75 -4.65
C LYS A 108 13.10 0.76 -3.76
N ILE A 109 11.93 0.74 -4.39
CA ILE A 109 10.65 0.51 -3.72
C ILE A 109 9.99 -0.70 -4.35
N SER A 110 9.54 -1.65 -3.52
CA SER A 110 8.88 -2.88 -3.94
C SER A 110 7.44 -2.93 -3.47
N LEU A 111 6.65 -3.78 -4.09
CA LEU A 111 5.30 -4.12 -3.65
C LEU A 111 4.97 -5.58 -3.97
N GLU A 112 3.97 -6.11 -3.30
CA GLU A 112 3.34 -7.39 -3.65
C GLU A 112 1.86 -7.18 -3.92
N VAL A 113 1.35 -7.86 -4.95
CA VAL A 113 -0.05 -7.76 -5.36
C VAL A 113 -0.58 -9.14 -5.73
N LEU A 114 -1.82 -9.45 -5.31
CA LEU A 114 -2.47 -10.69 -5.72
C LEU A 114 -2.68 -10.71 -7.23
N SER A 115 -2.40 -11.84 -7.87
CA SER A 115 -2.53 -12.02 -9.33
C SER A 115 -3.97 -11.81 -9.84
N THR A 116 -4.95 -11.90 -8.95
CA THR A 116 -6.37 -11.62 -9.23
C THR A 116 -6.70 -10.14 -9.28
N ASN A 117 -5.88 -9.27 -8.66
CA ASN A 117 -6.11 -7.83 -8.61
C ASN A 117 -5.59 -7.13 -9.87
N LYS A 118 -6.20 -7.43 -11.01
CA LYS A 118 -5.80 -6.90 -12.34
C LYS A 118 -5.77 -5.38 -12.39
N ARG A 119 -6.70 -4.74 -11.67
CA ARG A 119 -6.76 -3.28 -11.61
C ARG A 119 -5.53 -2.67 -10.95
N ALA A 120 -5.09 -3.23 -9.82
CA ALA A 120 -3.89 -2.76 -9.15
C ALA A 120 -2.62 -3.04 -9.97
N ILE A 121 -2.52 -4.22 -10.58
CA ILE A 121 -1.40 -4.57 -11.46
C ILE A 121 -1.26 -3.54 -12.58
N SER A 122 -2.35 -3.25 -13.30
CA SER A 122 -2.34 -2.23 -14.37
C SER A 122 -1.98 -0.83 -13.85
N LEU A 123 -2.44 -0.47 -12.66
CA LEU A 123 -2.05 0.78 -12.03
C LEU A 123 -0.53 0.83 -11.80
N TYR A 124 0.05 -0.21 -11.22
CA TYR A 124 1.47 -0.26 -10.92
C TYR A 124 2.35 -0.25 -12.17
N GLU A 125 1.96 -0.98 -13.22
CA GLU A 125 2.62 -0.93 -14.53
C GLU A 125 2.59 0.49 -15.13
N ASN A 126 1.46 1.17 -15.06
CA ASN A 126 1.33 2.55 -15.53
C ASN A 126 2.16 3.56 -14.72
N VAL A 127 2.35 3.31 -13.43
CA VAL A 127 3.25 4.11 -12.56
C VAL A 127 4.71 3.89 -12.93
N GLY A 128 5.06 2.71 -13.45
CA GLY A 128 6.42 2.36 -13.84
C GLY A 128 7.02 1.18 -13.07
N PHE A 129 6.24 0.51 -12.23
CA PHE A 129 6.71 -0.73 -11.58
C PHE A 129 6.91 -1.85 -12.59
N ILE A 130 7.97 -2.62 -12.40
CA ILE A 130 8.34 -3.77 -13.23
C ILE A 130 8.17 -5.05 -12.42
N VAL A 131 7.63 -6.11 -13.05
CA VAL A 131 7.49 -7.43 -12.42
C VAL A 131 8.87 -8.06 -12.21
N GLU A 132 9.18 -8.44 -10.98
CA GLU A 132 10.40 -9.16 -10.63
C GLU A 132 10.19 -10.67 -10.49
N GLY A 133 9.01 -11.10 -10.12
CA GLY A 133 8.73 -12.51 -9.93
C GLY A 133 7.32 -12.82 -9.48
N ILE A 134 7.03 -14.12 -9.39
CA ILE A 134 5.73 -14.65 -8.99
C ILE A 134 5.96 -15.68 -7.89
N LYS A 135 5.30 -15.48 -6.74
CA LYS A 135 5.17 -16.49 -5.70
C LYS A 135 3.94 -17.32 -5.99
N ARG A 136 4.13 -18.56 -6.44
CA ARG A 136 3.02 -19.45 -6.81
C ARG A 136 2.29 -19.93 -5.56
N ASP A 137 0.95 -19.97 -5.66
CA ASP A 137 0.07 -20.48 -4.59
C ASP A 137 0.37 -19.88 -3.21
N GLU A 138 0.66 -18.57 -3.16
CA GLU A 138 1.10 -17.89 -1.95
C GLU A 138 -0.05 -17.69 -0.94
N VAL A 139 -1.27 -17.49 -1.43
CA VAL A 139 -2.41 -17.13 -0.59
C VAL A 139 -3.61 -18.03 -0.88
N TRP A 140 -4.18 -18.59 0.19
CA TRP A 140 -5.48 -19.25 0.12
C TRP A 140 -6.58 -18.19 0.28
N LYS A 141 -7.38 -18.00 -0.76
CA LYS A 141 -8.39 -16.95 -0.79
C LYS A 141 -9.65 -17.39 -1.53
N ASN A 142 -10.80 -17.25 -0.89
CA ASN A 142 -12.10 -17.63 -1.48
C ASN A 142 -12.14 -19.07 -2.05
N GLY A 143 -11.49 -20.01 -1.34
CA GLY A 143 -11.49 -21.43 -1.72
C GLY A 143 -10.52 -21.80 -2.84
N VAL A 144 -9.60 -20.92 -3.22
CA VAL A 144 -8.57 -21.17 -4.24
C VAL A 144 -7.21 -20.64 -3.81
N TRP A 145 -6.14 -21.26 -4.33
CA TRP A 145 -4.80 -20.74 -4.22
C TRP A 145 -4.58 -19.60 -5.20
N VAL A 146 -3.99 -18.51 -4.75
CA VAL A 146 -3.74 -17.30 -5.53
C VAL A 146 -2.26 -16.97 -5.49
N ASP A 147 -1.68 -16.68 -6.65
CA ASP A 147 -0.30 -16.22 -6.77
C ASP A 147 -0.15 -14.78 -6.27
N SER A 148 1.03 -14.47 -5.73
CA SER A 148 1.46 -13.11 -5.42
C SER A 148 2.53 -12.66 -6.42
N ILE A 149 2.34 -11.49 -7.02
CA ILE A 149 3.28 -10.88 -7.96
C ILE A 149 4.12 -9.88 -7.21
N ILE A 150 5.44 -9.99 -7.33
CA ILE A 150 6.40 -9.02 -6.79
C ILE A 150 6.72 -8.02 -7.90
N MET A 151 6.59 -6.74 -7.61
CA MET A 151 6.94 -5.66 -8.53
C MET A 151 7.81 -4.64 -7.80
N SER A 152 8.66 -3.93 -8.55
CA SER A 152 9.51 -2.88 -8.00
C SER A 152 9.72 -1.74 -8.98
N ILE A 153 10.18 -0.61 -8.43
CA ILE A 153 10.63 0.55 -9.18
C ILE A 153 11.93 1.08 -8.56
N LEU A 154 12.90 1.42 -9.39
CA LEU A 154 14.15 2.06 -8.99
C LEU A 154 14.02 3.58 -9.04
N GLU A 155 14.86 4.29 -8.28
CA GLU A 155 14.85 5.75 -8.21
C GLU A 155 14.98 6.42 -9.60
N ASP A 156 15.86 5.89 -10.45
CA ASP A 156 16.13 6.39 -11.81
C ASP A 156 15.06 6.01 -12.85
N GLU A 157 14.11 5.16 -12.49
CA GLU A 157 12.96 4.79 -13.32
C GLU A 157 11.74 5.69 -13.08
N LEU A 158 11.76 6.56 -12.06
CA LEU A 158 10.70 7.55 -11.83
C LEU A 158 10.59 8.51 -13.03
N LYS A 159 9.37 8.63 -13.53
CA LYS A 159 9.04 9.52 -14.66
C LYS A 159 8.69 10.91 -14.19
#